data_8ff6e161b009d22cc22a25a7185d4357
#
_entry.id   8ff6e161b009d22cc22a25a7185d4357
#
_cell.length_a   1.000
_cell.length_b   1.000
_cell.length_c   1.000
_cell.angle_alpha   90.00
_cell.angle_beta   90.00
_cell.angle_gamma   90.00
#
_symmetry.space_group_name_H-M   'P 1'
#
loop_
_entity.id
_entity.type
_entity.pdbx_description
1 polymer ?
#
loop_
_entity_poly.entity_id
_entity_poly.type
_entity_poly.pdbx_seq_one_letter_code
_entity_poly.pdbx_strand_id
1 'polypeptide(L)'
;MNIIKRALTFEDVLLRPCYSEVLPKQVKIHTKLTKNITLNMPLISAAMDTVTEHRAAIMMARLGGLGVIHKNMDIASQVREVKRVKKSESGVIIDPIFVGPKASVAEALEIMAEYRISGVPVIDSDRKLIGILTNRDLRFENDYSNLVENVMTKAPLITAPKGCTLDDAEKIFSKNKVEKLPIVDEQGRLEGLITIKDLKKRKEYPDANKDSFGRLRVAAAIGVGQMDRVDALVEAGVDAVVLDSAHGHSKGIIDTVKSVKEKYPNLDLIAGNIATAAAAKALCEAGADAVKVGIGPGSICTTRIVSGVGVPQISAIDECAMEAKKYGVPVIADGGIKYSGDIAKALAVGASSVMIGSLLAGTDESPGELFTYQGRQYKSYRGMGSLGAMQKGSSDRYFQQGTAQDKLVPEGIEGRVPYVGSIKSVVHQLLGGLRSSMGYVGAKDIEDFQARAEFVEITSAGLKESHVHDVTITHEAPNYKVNQ
;
A
#
# COMPACT_ATOMS: atom_id res chain seq x y z
N MET A 1 -11.33 30.24 -29.09
CA MET A 1 -11.54 29.25 -28.02
C MET A 1 -11.35 27.86 -28.64
N ASN A 2 -10.46 27.04 -28.08
CA ASN A 2 -10.17 25.71 -28.63
C ASN A 2 -10.68 24.65 -27.65
N ILE A 3 -11.87 24.09 -27.90
CA ILE A 3 -12.47 22.97 -27.14
C ILE A 3 -12.10 21.68 -27.88
N ILE A 4 -11.20 20.87 -27.26
CA ILE A 4 -10.63 19.68 -27.90
C ILE A 4 -11.58 18.48 -27.88
N LYS A 5 -12.35 18.29 -26.80
CA LYS A 5 -13.31 17.18 -26.69
C LYS A 5 -14.24 17.33 -25.48
N ARG A 6 -15.33 16.54 -25.47
CA ARG A 6 -16.11 16.26 -24.27
C ARG A 6 -15.34 15.27 -23.41
N ALA A 7 -15.30 15.48 -22.10
CA ALA A 7 -14.63 14.61 -21.16
C ALA A 7 -15.58 14.11 -20.07
N LEU A 8 -15.42 12.85 -19.65
CA LEU A 8 -16.34 12.11 -18.79
C LEU A 8 -15.69 11.72 -17.47
N THR A 9 -16.47 11.72 -16.40
CA THR A 9 -16.11 11.18 -15.08
C THR A 9 -16.87 9.89 -14.76
N PHE A 10 -16.64 9.28 -13.59
CA PHE A 10 -17.30 8.03 -13.19
C PHE A 10 -18.83 8.12 -13.14
N GLU A 11 -19.38 9.28 -12.81
CA GLU A 11 -20.81 9.51 -12.72
C GLU A 11 -21.50 9.69 -14.08
N ASP A 12 -20.73 9.93 -15.15
CA ASP A 12 -21.27 10.12 -16.50
C ASP A 12 -21.50 8.82 -17.27
N VAL A 13 -20.97 7.69 -16.75
CA VAL A 13 -21.00 6.41 -17.47
C VAL A 13 -21.42 5.25 -16.60
N LEU A 14 -22.02 4.22 -17.23
CA LEU A 14 -22.24 2.91 -16.64
C LEU A 14 -21.63 1.82 -17.53
N LEU A 15 -21.22 0.71 -16.91
CA LEU A 15 -20.82 -0.50 -17.62
C LEU A 15 -22.08 -1.24 -18.09
N ARG A 16 -22.10 -1.64 -19.37
CA ARG A 16 -23.19 -2.40 -19.96
C ARG A 16 -23.08 -3.87 -19.54
N PRO A 17 -24.15 -4.52 -19.06
CA PRO A 17 -24.13 -5.94 -18.79
C PRO A 17 -24.02 -6.73 -20.10
N CYS A 18 -23.22 -7.82 -20.06
CA CYS A 18 -22.99 -8.70 -21.20
C CYS A 18 -23.36 -10.15 -20.84
N TYR A 19 -23.38 -11.04 -21.83
CA TYR A 19 -23.53 -12.47 -21.57
C TYR A 19 -22.36 -12.98 -20.70
N SER A 20 -22.70 -13.73 -19.65
CA SER A 20 -21.73 -14.20 -18.67
C SER A 20 -21.90 -15.67 -18.33
N GLU A 21 -20.81 -16.39 -18.33
CA GLU A 21 -20.67 -17.74 -17.75
C GLU A 21 -19.77 -17.72 -16.49
N VAL A 22 -19.40 -16.53 -16.02
CA VAL A 22 -18.46 -16.32 -14.91
C VAL A 22 -19.20 -15.87 -13.65
N LEU A 23 -19.06 -16.62 -12.57
CA LEU A 23 -19.59 -16.22 -11.27
C LEU A 23 -18.61 -15.29 -10.53
N PRO A 24 -19.08 -14.31 -9.74
CA PRO A 24 -18.21 -13.38 -9.02
C PRO A 24 -17.10 -14.02 -8.20
N LYS A 25 -17.35 -15.21 -7.59
CA LYS A 25 -16.35 -15.97 -6.82
C LYS A 25 -15.24 -16.59 -7.66
N GLN A 26 -15.41 -16.72 -8.96
CA GLN A 26 -14.45 -17.33 -9.90
C GLN A 26 -13.50 -16.30 -10.53
N VAL A 27 -13.82 -15.02 -10.38
CA VAL A 27 -13.06 -13.92 -10.98
C VAL A 27 -11.69 -13.78 -10.35
N LYS A 28 -10.67 -13.64 -11.20
CA LYS A 28 -9.28 -13.34 -10.81
C LYS A 28 -9.04 -11.83 -10.89
N ILE A 29 -8.59 -11.23 -9.78
CA ILE A 29 -8.39 -9.78 -9.68
C ILE A 29 -6.92 -9.37 -9.50
N HIS A 30 -6.00 -10.32 -9.71
CA HIS A 30 -4.58 -9.99 -9.72
C HIS A 30 -4.24 -9.13 -10.94
N THR A 31 -3.27 -8.23 -10.76
CA THR A 31 -2.92 -7.22 -11.78
C THR A 31 -1.47 -6.80 -11.66
N LYS A 32 -0.97 -6.06 -12.66
CA LYS A 32 0.34 -5.40 -12.59
C LYS A 32 0.22 -4.03 -11.92
N LEU A 33 1.09 -3.76 -10.94
CA LEU A 33 1.29 -2.43 -10.37
C LEU A 33 2.27 -1.62 -11.20
N THR A 34 3.40 -2.25 -11.51
CA THR A 34 4.51 -1.74 -12.30
C THR A 34 4.90 -2.78 -13.35
N LYS A 35 5.94 -2.54 -14.12
CA LYS A 35 6.50 -3.56 -15.03
C LYS A 35 6.92 -4.83 -14.31
N ASN A 36 7.39 -4.72 -13.06
CA ASN A 36 8.02 -5.82 -12.32
C ASN A 36 7.21 -6.30 -11.10
N ILE A 37 6.33 -5.45 -10.53
CA ILE A 37 5.52 -5.77 -9.35
C ILE A 37 4.10 -6.13 -9.75
N THR A 38 3.61 -7.28 -9.29
CA THR A 38 2.22 -7.71 -9.38
C THR A 38 1.50 -7.52 -8.04
N LEU A 39 0.21 -7.26 -8.09
CA LEU A 39 -0.70 -7.22 -6.95
C LEU A 39 -1.69 -8.37 -7.03
N ASN A 40 -2.09 -8.92 -5.89
CA ASN A 40 -3.16 -9.92 -5.79
C ASN A 40 -4.56 -9.30 -5.71
N MET A 41 -4.65 -7.99 -5.44
CA MET A 41 -5.84 -7.15 -5.60
C MET A 41 -5.47 -5.78 -6.20
N PRO A 42 -6.32 -5.17 -7.03
CA PRO A 42 -5.97 -3.94 -7.77
C PRO A 42 -6.10 -2.65 -6.93
N LEU A 43 -5.86 -2.69 -5.62
CA LEU A 43 -6.05 -1.56 -4.72
C LEU A 43 -4.75 -1.12 -4.05
N ILE A 44 -4.55 0.20 -4.01
CA ILE A 44 -3.39 0.87 -3.40
C ILE A 44 -3.90 1.95 -2.44
N SER A 45 -3.30 2.10 -1.25
CA SER A 45 -3.63 3.22 -0.38
C SER A 45 -2.79 4.46 -0.70
N ALA A 46 -3.43 5.63 -0.67
CA ALA A 46 -2.84 6.90 -1.10
C ALA A 46 -1.74 7.40 -0.14
N ALA A 47 -0.74 8.07 -0.72
CA ALA A 47 0.38 8.68 -0.01
C ALA A 47 -0.03 9.99 0.70
N MET A 48 -0.94 9.88 1.66
CA MET A 48 -1.49 11.02 2.42
C MET A 48 -1.26 10.81 3.91
N ASP A 49 -0.94 11.89 4.62
CA ASP A 49 -0.59 11.86 6.05
C ASP A 49 -1.77 11.57 7.00
N THR A 50 -2.97 11.40 6.46
CA THR A 50 -4.16 10.91 7.16
C THR A 50 -4.67 9.58 6.62
N VAL A 51 -3.92 8.91 5.72
CA VAL A 51 -4.31 7.64 5.08
C VAL A 51 -3.31 6.53 5.29
N THR A 52 -2.01 6.75 4.97
CA THR A 52 -1.05 5.64 4.89
C THR A 52 0.24 5.89 5.65
N GLU A 53 0.35 5.25 6.79
CA GLU A 53 1.58 4.93 7.50
C GLU A 53 1.72 3.41 7.60
N HIS A 54 2.69 2.90 8.39
CA HIS A 54 2.98 1.45 8.47
C HIS A 54 1.77 0.57 8.74
N ARG A 55 0.83 0.99 9.62
CA ARG A 55 -0.36 0.16 9.96
C ARG A 55 -1.25 -0.08 8.74
N ALA A 56 -1.58 0.98 8.01
CA ALA A 56 -2.38 0.88 6.80
C ALA A 56 -1.61 0.14 5.69
N ALA A 57 -0.32 0.42 5.51
CA ALA A 57 0.51 -0.25 4.51
C ALA A 57 0.63 -1.76 4.78
N ILE A 58 0.80 -2.18 6.03
CA ILE A 58 0.82 -3.59 6.43
C ILE A 58 -0.51 -4.27 6.07
N MET A 59 -1.65 -3.66 6.43
CA MET A 59 -2.95 -4.27 6.15
C MET A 59 -3.22 -4.35 4.65
N MET A 60 -2.92 -3.30 3.88
CA MET A 60 -3.05 -3.31 2.42
C MET A 60 -2.22 -4.42 1.78
N ALA A 61 -0.96 -4.57 2.19
CA ALA A 61 -0.09 -5.63 1.67
C ALA A 61 -0.58 -7.04 2.06
N ARG A 62 -1.09 -7.23 3.30
CA ARG A 62 -1.70 -8.49 3.75
C ARG A 62 -2.89 -8.91 2.90
N LEU A 63 -3.70 -7.95 2.48
CA LEU A 63 -4.88 -8.19 1.64
C LEU A 63 -4.53 -8.35 0.15
N GLY A 64 -3.26 -8.24 -0.21
CA GLY A 64 -2.77 -8.46 -1.58
C GLY A 64 -2.58 -7.19 -2.42
N GLY A 65 -2.81 -6.01 -1.84
CA GLY A 65 -2.55 -4.71 -2.45
C GLY A 65 -1.20 -4.12 -2.05
N LEU A 66 -1.12 -2.79 -2.00
CA LEU A 66 0.08 -2.07 -1.59
C LEU A 66 -0.27 -0.77 -0.85
N GLY A 67 0.51 -0.43 0.17
CA GLY A 67 0.46 0.88 0.81
C GLY A 67 1.59 1.78 0.34
N VAL A 68 1.29 3.08 0.13
CA VAL A 68 2.30 4.08 -0.19
C VAL A 68 2.51 4.99 1.02
N ILE A 69 3.64 4.87 1.70
CA ILE A 69 4.00 5.72 2.84
C ILE A 69 4.20 7.16 2.35
N HIS A 70 3.50 8.11 2.99
CA HIS A 70 3.58 9.51 2.60
C HIS A 70 4.95 10.15 2.94
N LYS A 71 5.30 11.23 2.23
CA LYS A 71 6.55 11.98 2.44
C LYS A 71 6.42 13.20 3.35
N ASN A 72 5.23 13.46 3.90
CA ASN A 72 4.97 14.61 4.78
C ASN A 72 5.54 14.39 6.20
N MET A 73 6.79 13.97 6.24
CA MET A 73 7.62 13.69 7.42
C MET A 73 9.10 13.76 7.04
N ASP A 74 9.99 13.83 8.02
CA ASP A 74 11.42 13.75 7.78
C ASP A 74 11.84 12.37 7.21
N ILE A 75 13.02 12.31 6.59
CA ILE A 75 13.54 11.10 5.94
C ILE A 75 13.66 9.94 6.93
N ALA A 76 14.19 10.20 8.13
CA ALA A 76 14.39 9.15 9.12
C ALA A 76 13.07 8.55 9.62
N SER A 77 12.02 9.37 9.75
CA SER A 77 10.67 8.92 10.10
C SER A 77 10.07 8.05 9.00
N GLN A 78 10.17 8.46 7.73
CA GLN A 78 9.66 7.67 6.62
C GLN A 78 10.40 6.32 6.49
N VAL A 79 11.71 6.31 6.67
CA VAL A 79 12.53 5.10 6.73
C VAL A 79 12.07 4.17 7.85
N ARG A 80 11.77 4.72 9.05
CA ARG A 80 11.21 3.91 10.16
C ARG A 80 9.88 3.28 9.78
N GLU A 81 9.00 4.00 9.11
CA GLU A 81 7.71 3.48 8.65
C GLU A 81 7.90 2.33 7.64
N VAL A 82 8.77 2.49 6.65
CA VAL A 82 9.12 1.43 5.68
C VAL A 82 9.70 0.20 6.41
N LYS A 83 10.68 0.40 7.29
CA LYS A 83 11.28 -0.70 8.06
C LYS A 83 10.27 -1.44 8.94
N ARG A 84 9.26 -0.75 9.50
CA ARG A 84 8.16 -1.38 10.25
C ARG A 84 7.32 -2.30 9.37
N VAL A 85 7.03 -1.91 8.13
CA VAL A 85 6.31 -2.77 7.18
C VAL A 85 7.16 -3.99 6.83
N LYS A 86 8.42 -3.80 6.45
CA LYS A 86 9.33 -4.90 6.08
C LYS A 86 9.57 -5.89 7.21
N LYS A 87 9.59 -5.42 8.47
CA LYS A 87 9.75 -6.26 9.66
C LYS A 87 8.44 -6.90 10.16
N SER A 88 7.27 -6.47 9.68
CA SER A 88 5.97 -6.96 10.20
C SER A 88 5.69 -8.42 9.85
N GLU A 89 6.21 -8.88 8.72
CA GLU A 89 6.19 -10.27 8.29
C GLU A 89 7.50 -10.60 7.57
N SER A 90 8.12 -11.67 8.02
CA SER A 90 9.24 -12.29 7.34
C SER A 90 8.93 -13.76 7.22
N GLY A 91 9.00 -14.32 6.03
CA GLY A 91 8.86 -15.76 5.85
C GLY A 91 9.99 -16.51 6.57
N VAL A 92 11.21 -16.06 6.34
CA VAL A 92 12.43 -16.41 7.06
C VAL A 92 13.06 -15.11 7.51
N ILE A 93 13.25 -14.92 8.81
CA ILE A 93 14.02 -13.80 9.34
C ILE A 93 15.48 -14.06 8.99
N ILE A 94 16.02 -13.36 7.99
CA ILE A 94 17.43 -13.43 7.63
C ILE A 94 18.20 -12.59 8.64
N ASP A 95 19.34 -13.10 9.10
CA ASP A 95 20.19 -12.47 10.13
C ASP A 95 19.36 -12.05 11.38
N PRO A 96 18.79 -13.03 12.09
CA PRO A 96 17.94 -12.76 13.24
C PRO A 96 18.75 -12.13 14.37
N ILE A 97 18.09 -11.33 15.18
CA ILE A 97 18.67 -10.79 16.41
C ILE A 97 19.04 -11.95 17.32
N PHE A 98 20.22 -11.91 17.87
CA PHE A 98 20.78 -12.95 18.74
C PHE A 98 21.43 -12.34 19.98
N VAL A 99 21.74 -13.17 20.95
CA VAL A 99 22.55 -12.81 22.13
C VAL A 99 23.70 -13.79 22.31
N GLY A 100 24.75 -13.35 22.98
CA GLY A 100 25.84 -14.24 23.40
C GLY A 100 25.52 -15.01 24.67
N PRO A 101 26.21 -16.14 24.97
CA PRO A 101 25.96 -16.95 26.16
C PRO A 101 26.26 -16.21 27.47
N LYS A 102 27.21 -15.28 27.44
CA LYS A 102 27.64 -14.49 28.60
C LYS A 102 26.86 -13.20 28.82
N ALA A 103 25.86 -12.90 27.96
CA ALA A 103 24.95 -11.81 28.21
C ALA A 103 24.11 -12.09 29.45
N SER A 104 23.70 -11.06 30.19
CA SER A 104 22.75 -11.21 31.30
C SER A 104 21.33 -11.40 30.79
N VAL A 105 20.48 -12.00 31.61
CA VAL A 105 19.04 -12.10 31.33
C VAL A 105 18.43 -10.70 31.18
N ALA A 106 18.89 -9.69 31.93
CA ALA A 106 18.45 -8.30 31.80
C ALA A 106 18.72 -7.75 30.39
N GLU A 107 19.95 -7.87 29.89
CA GLU A 107 20.31 -7.43 28.52
C GLU A 107 19.46 -8.15 27.45
N ALA A 108 19.25 -9.44 27.60
CA ALA A 108 18.40 -10.20 26.69
C ALA A 108 16.94 -9.73 26.71
N LEU A 109 16.39 -9.39 27.88
CA LEU A 109 15.04 -8.84 28.03
C LEU A 109 14.92 -7.44 27.42
N GLU A 110 15.93 -6.59 27.57
CA GLU A 110 15.96 -5.27 26.92
C GLU A 110 15.91 -5.41 25.39
N ILE A 111 16.74 -6.28 24.83
CA ILE A 111 16.74 -6.60 23.40
C ILE A 111 15.35 -7.14 22.96
N MET A 112 14.80 -8.08 23.73
CA MET A 112 13.48 -8.65 23.41
C MET A 112 12.38 -7.61 23.48
N ALA A 113 12.44 -6.65 24.41
CA ALA A 113 11.49 -5.55 24.54
C ALA A 113 11.65 -4.52 23.39
N GLU A 114 12.87 -4.09 23.12
CA GLU A 114 13.19 -3.15 22.04
C GLU A 114 12.68 -3.65 20.69
N TYR A 115 12.96 -4.93 20.38
CA TYR A 115 12.56 -5.53 19.10
C TYR A 115 11.19 -6.20 19.13
N ARG A 116 10.48 -6.20 20.28
CA ARG A 116 9.16 -6.81 20.48
C ARG A 116 9.10 -8.28 20.06
N ILE A 117 10.14 -9.02 20.40
CA ILE A 117 10.29 -10.45 20.10
C ILE A 117 10.13 -11.30 21.37
N SER A 118 9.64 -12.52 21.23
CA SER A 118 9.34 -13.44 22.35
C SER A 118 10.45 -14.46 22.60
N GLY A 119 11.65 -14.22 22.07
CA GLY A 119 12.85 -15.02 22.28
C GLY A 119 13.85 -14.85 21.19
N VAL A 120 15.10 -15.12 21.52
CA VAL A 120 16.30 -14.87 20.73
C VAL A 120 17.15 -16.13 20.62
N PRO A 121 17.75 -16.45 19.47
CA PRO A 121 18.84 -17.42 19.36
C PRO A 121 20.06 -16.99 20.18
N VAL A 122 20.77 -17.98 20.72
CA VAL A 122 22.03 -17.77 21.42
C VAL A 122 23.14 -18.40 20.59
N ILE A 123 24.15 -17.59 20.24
CA ILE A 123 25.27 -18.01 19.41
C ILE A 123 26.60 -17.78 20.10
N ASP A 124 27.60 -18.55 19.73
CA ASP A 124 28.99 -18.32 20.14
C ASP A 124 29.72 -17.30 19.26
N SER A 125 31.03 -17.14 19.50
CA SER A 125 31.91 -16.22 18.75
C SER A 125 31.98 -16.54 17.25
N ASP A 126 31.75 -17.77 16.85
CA ASP A 126 31.82 -18.26 15.46
C ASP A 126 30.44 -18.28 14.79
N ARG A 127 29.43 -17.61 15.39
CA ARG A 127 28.03 -17.58 14.99
C ARG A 127 27.32 -18.94 15.02
N LYS A 128 27.93 -19.94 15.68
CA LYS A 128 27.33 -21.27 15.83
C LYS A 128 26.17 -21.20 16.82
N LEU A 129 25.06 -21.81 16.46
CA LEU A 129 23.88 -21.86 17.33
C LEU A 129 24.11 -22.81 18.51
N ILE A 130 24.13 -22.29 19.74
CA ILE A 130 24.38 -23.05 20.98
C ILE A 130 23.12 -23.15 21.88
N GLY A 131 22.12 -22.30 21.64
CA GLY A 131 20.90 -22.30 22.45
C GLY A 131 19.84 -21.37 21.87
N ILE A 132 18.71 -21.34 22.57
CA ILE A 132 17.63 -20.37 22.34
C ILE A 132 17.05 -19.93 23.69
N LEU A 133 16.86 -18.62 23.85
CA LEU A 133 16.22 -18.03 25.03
C LEU A 133 14.83 -17.52 24.64
N THR A 134 13.78 -17.95 25.34
CA THR A 134 12.40 -17.62 25.05
C THR A 134 11.64 -17.18 26.28
N ASN A 135 10.46 -16.56 26.11
CA ASN A 135 9.58 -16.22 27.24
C ASN A 135 9.20 -17.46 28.10
N ARG A 136 9.31 -18.67 27.56
CA ARG A 136 9.07 -19.90 28.31
C ARG A 136 10.18 -20.16 29.32
N ASP A 137 11.43 -19.96 28.92
CA ASP A 137 12.62 -20.12 29.75
C ASP A 137 12.66 -19.04 30.83
N LEU A 138 12.18 -17.85 30.53
CA LEU A 138 12.18 -16.69 31.44
C LEU A 138 10.98 -16.64 32.41
N ARG A 139 9.99 -17.55 32.25
CA ARG A 139 8.72 -17.48 32.99
C ARG A 139 8.87 -17.51 34.52
N PHE A 140 9.87 -18.22 34.99
CA PHE A 140 10.13 -18.42 36.41
C PHE A 140 11.51 -17.89 36.83
N GLU A 141 12.23 -17.20 35.94
CA GLU A 141 13.51 -16.59 36.27
C GLU A 141 13.28 -15.25 36.97
N ASN A 142 13.83 -15.14 38.19
CA ASN A 142 13.75 -13.93 39.02
C ASN A 142 15.09 -13.21 39.17
N ASP A 143 16.19 -13.88 38.84
CA ASP A 143 17.53 -13.30 38.88
C ASP A 143 17.96 -12.83 37.49
N TYR A 144 17.68 -11.58 37.18
CA TYR A 144 18.03 -10.96 35.89
C TYR A 144 19.52 -10.70 35.70
N SER A 145 20.33 -10.86 36.75
CA SER A 145 21.79 -10.84 36.65
C SER A 145 22.39 -12.17 36.20
N ASN A 146 21.58 -13.25 36.17
CA ASN A 146 22.02 -14.56 35.70
C ASN A 146 22.41 -14.52 34.22
N LEU A 147 23.37 -15.39 33.85
CA LEU A 147 23.82 -15.48 32.45
C LEU A 147 22.82 -16.27 31.61
N VAL A 148 22.66 -15.83 30.36
CA VAL A 148 21.80 -16.45 29.35
C VAL A 148 22.08 -17.95 29.20
N GLU A 149 23.36 -18.37 29.25
CA GLU A 149 23.76 -19.77 29.14
C GLU A 149 23.24 -20.69 30.25
N ASN A 150 22.87 -20.12 31.39
CA ASN A 150 22.31 -20.89 32.53
C ASN A 150 20.79 -21.08 32.43
N VAL A 151 20.11 -20.18 31.67
CA VAL A 151 18.64 -20.12 31.61
C VAL A 151 18.12 -20.62 30.25
N MET A 152 18.89 -20.47 29.16
CA MET A 152 18.50 -20.84 27.82
C MET A 152 18.22 -22.35 27.65
N THR A 153 17.35 -22.69 26.70
CA THR A 153 17.29 -24.06 26.17
C THR A 153 18.54 -24.34 25.33
N LYS A 154 19.37 -25.28 25.77
CA LYS A 154 20.68 -25.63 25.16
C LYS A 154 20.52 -26.54 23.96
N ALA A 155 21.53 -26.56 23.09
CA ALA A 155 21.63 -27.57 22.03
C ALA A 155 21.70 -29.01 22.60
N PRO A 156 21.19 -30.02 21.84
CA PRO A 156 20.72 -29.97 20.45
C PRO A 156 19.30 -29.35 20.32
N LEU A 157 19.18 -28.40 19.40
CA LEU A 157 17.92 -27.72 19.08
C LEU A 157 17.30 -28.32 17.81
N ILE A 158 15.97 -28.20 17.71
CA ILE A 158 15.29 -28.44 16.43
C ILE A 158 15.62 -27.27 15.49
N THR A 159 16.31 -27.57 14.41
CA THR A 159 16.76 -26.62 13.39
C THR A 159 16.31 -27.04 12.02
N ALA A 160 16.39 -26.13 11.03
CA ALA A 160 16.21 -26.44 9.61
C ALA A 160 17.41 -25.98 8.79
N PRO A 161 17.69 -26.62 7.65
CA PRO A 161 18.78 -26.20 6.78
C PRO A 161 18.45 -24.91 6.03
N LYS A 162 19.49 -24.22 5.52
CA LYS A 162 19.35 -23.10 4.60
C LYS A 162 18.51 -23.52 3.38
N GLY A 163 17.56 -22.69 2.98
CA GLY A 163 16.61 -22.98 1.90
C GLY A 163 15.35 -23.73 2.34
N CYS A 164 15.18 -24.03 3.65
CA CYS A 164 13.94 -24.59 4.18
C CYS A 164 12.74 -23.71 3.79
N THR A 165 11.72 -24.31 3.18
CA THR A 165 10.49 -23.63 2.81
C THR A 165 9.56 -23.48 4.03
N LEU A 166 8.59 -22.56 3.95
CA LEU A 166 7.58 -22.42 5.03
C LEU A 166 6.71 -23.70 5.16
N ASP A 167 6.51 -24.44 4.08
CA ASP A 167 5.75 -25.72 4.10
C ASP A 167 6.52 -26.81 4.83
N ASP A 168 7.84 -26.86 4.64
CA ASP A 168 8.70 -27.79 5.38
C ASP A 168 8.80 -27.39 6.85
N ALA A 169 8.94 -26.08 7.12
CA ALA A 169 8.92 -25.56 8.48
C ALA A 169 7.61 -25.92 9.20
N GLU A 170 6.44 -25.85 8.53
CA GLU A 170 5.15 -26.24 9.13
C GLU A 170 5.13 -27.70 9.59
N LYS A 171 5.69 -28.62 8.79
CA LYS A 171 5.82 -30.03 9.16
C LYS A 171 6.71 -30.20 10.38
N ILE A 172 7.84 -29.48 10.45
CA ILE A 172 8.78 -29.50 11.57
C ILE A 172 8.10 -28.95 12.84
N PHE A 173 7.40 -27.80 12.77
CA PHE A 173 6.66 -27.23 13.89
C PHE A 173 5.59 -28.18 14.42
N SER A 174 4.81 -28.79 13.54
CA SER A 174 3.74 -29.72 13.90
C SER A 174 4.28 -30.97 14.59
N LYS A 175 5.37 -31.56 14.08
CA LYS A 175 5.98 -32.76 14.62
C LYS A 175 6.65 -32.51 15.97
N ASN A 176 7.38 -31.41 16.11
CA ASN A 176 8.24 -31.18 17.29
C ASN A 176 7.61 -30.24 18.31
N LYS A 177 6.44 -29.62 18.03
CA LYS A 177 5.70 -28.70 18.91
C LYS A 177 6.55 -27.51 19.40
N VAL A 178 7.48 -27.04 18.57
CA VAL A 178 8.30 -25.86 18.82
C VAL A 178 7.62 -24.60 18.26
N GLU A 179 7.99 -23.42 18.75
CA GLU A 179 7.42 -22.13 18.29
C GLU A 179 8.38 -21.32 17.44
N LYS A 180 9.65 -21.66 17.50
CA LYS A 180 10.74 -21.02 16.78
C LYS A 180 11.63 -22.10 16.17
N LEU A 181 12.01 -21.89 14.92
CA LEU A 181 12.83 -22.81 14.14
C LEU A 181 14.04 -22.06 13.59
N PRO A 182 15.20 -22.14 14.26
CA PRO A 182 16.44 -21.58 13.73
C PRO A 182 16.82 -22.27 12.43
N ILE A 183 17.29 -21.48 11.46
CA ILE A 183 17.87 -21.98 10.22
C ILE A 183 19.38 -21.88 10.33
N VAL A 184 20.05 -22.98 10.06
CA VAL A 184 21.50 -23.09 10.14
C VAL A 184 22.13 -23.55 8.83
N ASP A 185 23.40 -23.19 8.64
CA ASP A 185 24.21 -23.73 7.55
C ASP A 185 24.75 -25.13 7.90
N GLU A 186 25.56 -25.70 7.00
CA GLU A 186 26.17 -27.02 7.17
C GLU A 186 27.16 -27.08 8.36
N GLN A 187 27.67 -25.92 8.81
CA GLN A 187 28.56 -25.79 9.94
C GLN A 187 27.81 -25.50 11.26
N GLY A 188 26.47 -25.40 11.22
CA GLY A 188 25.63 -25.10 12.37
C GLY A 188 25.61 -23.62 12.74
N ARG A 189 26.03 -22.71 11.87
CA ARG A 189 25.96 -21.27 12.07
C ARG A 189 24.58 -20.74 11.77
N LEU A 190 24.12 -19.78 12.57
CA LEU A 190 22.79 -19.16 12.44
C LEU A 190 22.70 -18.30 11.19
N GLU A 191 21.79 -18.69 10.28
CA GLU A 191 21.49 -17.99 9.03
C GLU A 191 20.11 -17.31 9.07
N GLY A 192 19.17 -17.87 9.86
CA GLY A 192 17.80 -17.35 9.90
C GLY A 192 16.98 -17.90 11.04
N LEU A 193 15.75 -17.41 11.13
CA LEU A 193 14.75 -17.87 12.10
C LEU A 193 13.36 -17.85 11.46
N ILE A 194 12.60 -18.94 11.61
CA ILE A 194 11.16 -18.99 11.30
C ILE A 194 10.39 -19.11 12.59
N THR A 195 9.23 -18.43 12.68
CA THR A 195 8.36 -18.54 13.86
C THR A 195 6.99 -19.07 13.50
N ILE A 196 6.30 -19.70 14.47
CA ILE A 196 4.91 -20.17 14.28
C ILE A 196 3.94 -19.04 13.97
N LYS A 197 4.28 -17.79 14.40
CA LYS A 197 3.49 -16.59 14.09
C LYS A 197 3.50 -16.30 12.59
N ASP A 198 4.61 -16.53 11.90
CA ASP A 198 4.75 -16.30 10.46
C ASP A 198 3.89 -17.29 9.65
N LEU A 199 3.83 -18.55 10.10
CA LEU A 199 2.92 -19.55 9.52
C LEU A 199 1.45 -19.22 9.74
N LYS A 200 1.07 -18.76 10.95
CA LYS A 200 -0.31 -18.35 11.22
C LYS A 200 -0.73 -17.19 10.34
N LYS A 201 0.13 -16.17 10.18
CA LYS A 201 -0.13 -15.02 9.30
C LYS A 201 -0.27 -15.43 7.84
N ARG A 202 0.56 -16.37 7.36
CA ARG A 202 0.44 -16.91 6.00
C ARG A 202 -0.92 -17.57 5.76
N LYS A 203 -1.44 -18.31 6.73
CA LYS A 203 -2.78 -18.94 6.65
C LYS A 203 -3.91 -17.92 6.72
N GLU A 204 -3.74 -16.88 7.54
CA GLU A 204 -4.74 -15.80 7.67
C GLU A 204 -4.79 -14.88 6.45
N TYR A 205 -3.64 -14.67 5.78
CA TYR A 205 -3.48 -13.78 4.62
C TYR A 205 -2.79 -14.51 3.46
N PRO A 206 -3.46 -15.47 2.80
CA PRO A 206 -2.85 -16.27 1.72
C PRO A 206 -2.50 -15.42 0.49
N ASP A 207 -3.25 -14.34 0.26
CA ASP A 207 -3.06 -13.43 -0.88
C ASP A 207 -2.10 -12.27 -0.58
N ALA A 208 -1.37 -12.30 0.56
CA ALA A 208 -0.47 -11.21 0.94
C ALA A 208 0.57 -10.92 -0.15
N ASN A 209 0.75 -9.63 -0.45
CA ASN A 209 1.74 -9.16 -1.43
C ASN A 209 3.13 -9.13 -0.79
N LYS A 210 3.98 -10.04 -1.19
CA LYS A 210 5.31 -10.27 -0.61
C LYS A 210 6.42 -10.19 -1.65
N ASP A 211 7.60 -9.78 -1.21
CA ASP A 211 8.83 -9.85 -1.99
C ASP A 211 9.41 -11.27 -2.03
N SER A 212 10.51 -11.46 -2.75
CA SER A 212 11.20 -12.76 -2.86
C SER A 212 11.75 -13.30 -1.53
N PHE A 213 11.86 -12.45 -0.50
CA PHE A 213 12.27 -12.82 0.86
C PHE A 213 11.08 -13.12 1.79
N GLY A 214 9.85 -13.09 1.28
CA GLY A 214 8.63 -13.32 2.05
C GLY A 214 8.22 -12.14 2.93
N ARG A 215 8.82 -10.95 2.77
CA ARG A 215 8.47 -9.73 3.50
C ARG A 215 7.35 -8.99 2.76
N LEU A 216 6.47 -8.31 3.50
CA LEU A 216 5.42 -7.49 2.90
C LEU A 216 6.03 -6.40 2.00
N ARG A 217 5.42 -6.19 0.84
CA ARG A 217 5.81 -5.10 -0.07
C ARG A 217 5.25 -3.77 0.41
N VAL A 218 6.03 -2.71 0.19
CA VAL A 218 5.68 -1.33 0.53
C VAL A 218 6.28 -0.36 -0.48
N ALA A 219 5.51 0.67 -0.83
CA ALA A 219 6.03 1.80 -1.58
C ALA A 219 6.14 3.05 -0.67
N ALA A 220 6.94 4.02 -1.10
CA ALA A 220 7.09 5.28 -0.39
C ALA A 220 7.12 6.46 -1.37
N ALA A 221 6.44 7.56 -0.99
CA ALA A 221 6.39 8.76 -1.79
C ALA A 221 7.70 9.57 -1.66
N ILE A 222 8.10 10.18 -2.78
CA ILE A 222 9.24 11.10 -2.88
C ILE A 222 8.81 12.39 -3.59
N GLY A 223 9.54 13.47 -3.39
CA GLY A 223 9.39 14.73 -4.11
C GLY A 223 10.42 14.90 -5.22
N VAL A 224 10.31 16.00 -5.95
CA VAL A 224 11.23 16.38 -7.05
C VAL A 224 12.64 16.54 -6.52
N GLY A 225 13.62 15.86 -7.14
CA GLY A 225 15.04 15.99 -6.83
C GLY A 225 15.48 15.43 -5.46
N GLN A 226 14.62 14.76 -4.70
CA GLN A 226 14.93 14.26 -3.35
C GLN A 226 15.74 12.96 -3.38
N MET A 227 16.93 12.97 -4.00
CA MET A 227 17.76 11.78 -4.15
C MET A 227 18.24 11.20 -2.82
N ASP A 228 18.56 12.03 -1.81
CA ASP A 228 18.94 11.58 -0.46
C ASP A 228 17.82 10.75 0.19
N ARG A 229 16.55 11.14 -0.04
CA ARG A 229 15.38 10.37 0.41
C ARG A 229 15.27 9.03 -0.32
N VAL A 230 15.53 9.02 -1.64
CA VAL A 230 15.54 7.77 -2.42
C VAL A 230 16.61 6.83 -1.88
N ASP A 231 17.82 7.31 -1.64
CA ASP A 231 18.94 6.53 -1.11
C ASP A 231 18.58 5.86 0.22
N ALA A 232 18.05 6.65 1.16
CA ALA A 232 17.65 6.15 2.47
C ALA A 232 16.48 5.14 2.40
N LEU A 233 15.54 5.31 1.48
CA LEU A 233 14.42 4.39 1.27
C LEU A 233 14.88 3.06 0.63
N VAL A 234 15.82 3.11 -0.31
CA VAL A 234 16.43 1.92 -0.91
C VAL A 234 17.17 1.11 0.15
N GLU A 235 17.97 1.76 1.00
CA GLU A 235 18.64 1.11 2.12
C GLU A 235 17.65 0.50 3.12
N ALA A 236 16.48 1.12 3.31
CA ALA A 236 15.40 0.58 4.13
C ALA A 236 14.69 -0.64 3.50
N GLY A 237 14.96 -0.93 2.22
CA GLY A 237 14.39 -2.06 1.48
C GLY A 237 13.01 -1.77 0.90
N VAL A 238 12.72 -0.53 0.49
CA VAL A 238 11.48 -0.17 -0.22
C VAL A 238 11.37 -0.94 -1.54
N ASP A 239 10.16 -1.37 -1.91
CA ASP A 239 9.95 -2.14 -3.14
C ASP A 239 9.69 -1.23 -4.35
N ALA A 240 9.08 -0.07 -4.14
CA ALA A 240 8.86 0.94 -5.17
C ALA A 240 8.87 2.35 -4.56
N VAL A 241 9.26 3.34 -5.35
CA VAL A 241 9.09 4.75 -5.00
C VAL A 241 8.01 5.40 -5.85
N VAL A 242 7.28 6.34 -5.27
CA VAL A 242 6.22 7.09 -5.94
C VAL A 242 6.64 8.56 -6.01
N LEU A 243 7.03 9.02 -7.19
CA LEU A 243 7.28 10.44 -7.43
C LEU A 243 5.94 11.16 -7.53
N ASP A 244 5.56 11.83 -6.45
CA ASP A 244 4.22 12.35 -6.21
C ASP A 244 4.18 13.87 -6.33
N SER A 245 3.55 14.38 -7.39
CA SER A 245 3.41 15.80 -7.72
C SER A 245 1.99 16.13 -8.15
N ALA A 246 1.58 17.39 -7.96
CA ALA A 246 0.32 17.90 -8.50
C ALA A 246 0.32 17.95 -10.03
N HIS A 247 1.49 18.07 -10.67
CA HIS A 247 1.64 18.11 -12.12
C HIS A 247 2.87 17.32 -12.59
N GLY A 248 2.66 16.06 -12.97
CA GLY A 248 3.72 15.14 -13.40
C GLY A 248 4.36 15.47 -14.76
N HIS A 249 3.66 16.23 -15.63
CA HIS A 249 4.18 16.63 -16.93
C HIS A 249 5.00 17.93 -16.82
N SER A 250 6.03 17.91 -15.99
CA SER A 250 6.94 19.04 -15.79
C SER A 250 8.40 18.60 -15.91
N LYS A 251 9.27 19.54 -16.28
CA LYS A 251 10.70 19.26 -16.49
C LYS A 251 11.34 18.62 -15.25
N GLY A 252 11.11 19.17 -14.07
CA GLY A 252 11.69 18.66 -12.84
C GLY A 252 11.28 17.22 -12.51
N ILE A 253 10.03 16.84 -12.81
CA ILE A 253 9.54 15.45 -12.64
C ILE A 253 10.23 14.53 -13.64
N ILE A 254 10.28 14.88 -14.92
CA ILE A 254 10.91 14.08 -15.98
C ILE A 254 12.41 13.87 -15.68
N ASP A 255 13.10 14.93 -15.28
CA ASP A 255 14.52 14.87 -14.91
C ASP A 255 14.74 14.00 -13.66
N THR A 256 13.83 14.06 -12.66
CA THR A 256 13.90 13.21 -11.46
C THR A 256 13.70 11.74 -11.82
N VAL A 257 12.73 11.41 -12.71
CA VAL A 257 12.53 10.04 -13.20
C VAL A 257 13.83 9.49 -13.79
N LYS A 258 14.46 10.25 -14.69
CA LYS A 258 15.74 9.86 -15.32
C LYS A 258 16.85 9.63 -14.27
N SER A 259 17.02 10.58 -13.34
CA SER A 259 18.05 10.49 -12.31
C SER A 259 17.87 9.27 -11.38
N VAL A 260 16.62 8.97 -10.99
CA VAL A 260 16.33 7.78 -10.17
C VAL A 260 16.62 6.50 -10.96
N LYS A 261 16.20 6.41 -12.21
CA LYS A 261 16.40 5.20 -13.03
C LYS A 261 17.85 5.03 -13.46
N GLU A 262 18.61 6.10 -13.62
CA GLU A 262 20.06 6.03 -13.85
C GLU A 262 20.80 5.47 -12.64
N LYS A 263 20.49 5.97 -11.42
CA LYS A 263 21.14 5.53 -10.19
C LYS A 263 20.65 4.15 -9.71
N TYR A 264 19.36 3.87 -9.87
CA TYR A 264 18.69 2.66 -9.40
C TYR A 264 17.85 2.00 -10.49
N PRO A 265 18.45 1.38 -11.53
CA PRO A 265 17.74 0.84 -12.68
C PRO A 265 16.73 -0.27 -12.32
N ASN A 266 16.95 -0.99 -11.23
CA ASN A 266 16.09 -2.09 -10.76
C ASN A 266 15.03 -1.64 -9.73
N LEU A 267 15.03 -0.39 -9.29
CA LEU A 267 14.00 0.14 -8.39
C LEU A 267 12.78 0.51 -9.22
N ASP A 268 11.62 -0.02 -8.85
CA ASP A 268 10.37 0.37 -9.49
C ASP A 268 9.98 1.80 -9.14
N LEU A 269 9.72 2.61 -10.17
CA LEU A 269 9.35 4.01 -10.06
C LEU A 269 7.98 4.28 -10.66
N ILE A 270 7.05 4.71 -9.81
CA ILE A 270 5.72 5.19 -10.19
C ILE A 270 5.79 6.72 -10.29
N ALA A 271 5.40 7.30 -11.41
CA ALA A 271 5.47 8.74 -11.61
C ALA A 271 4.08 9.37 -11.88
N GLY A 272 3.81 10.53 -11.30
CA GLY A 272 2.55 11.26 -11.48
C GLY A 272 2.48 12.55 -10.65
N ASN A 273 1.30 13.26 -10.69
CA ASN A 273 0.06 12.87 -11.39
C ASN A 273 -0.01 13.48 -12.78
N ILE A 274 -0.62 12.75 -13.67
CA ILE A 274 -0.84 13.16 -15.06
C ILE A 274 -2.31 13.01 -15.44
N ALA A 275 -2.70 13.55 -16.61
CA ALA A 275 -4.07 13.44 -17.11
C ALA A 275 -4.15 13.41 -18.66
N THR A 276 -3.03 13.34 -19.37
CA THR A 276 -2.99 13.40 -20.84
C THR A 276 -2.05 12.36 -21.44
N ALA A 277 -2.32 11.94 -22.67
CA ALA A 277 -1.47 11.01 -23.42
C ALA A 277 -0.03 11.54 -23.57
N ALA A 278 0.14 12.85 -23.85
CA ALA A 278 1.47 13.46 -23.98
C ALA A 278 2.30 13.35 -22.69
N ALA A 279 1.64 13.51 -21.53
CA ALA A 279 2.29 13.34 -20.22
C ALA A 279 2.66 11.87 -19.96
N ALA A 280 1.77 10.94 -20.30
CA ALA A 280 2.03 9.50 -20.18
C ALA A 280 3.24 9.11 -21.04
N LYS A 281 3.28 9.56 -22.30
CA LYS A 281 4.41 9.36 -23.21
C LYS A 281 5.72 9.85 -22.59
N ALA A 282 5.75 11.11 -22.13
CA ALA A 282 6.96 11.73 -21.59
C ALA A 282 7.53 10.97 -20.37
N LEU A 283 6.66 10.50 -19.47
CA LEU A 283 7.09 9.72 -18.31
C LEU A 283 7.54 8.29 -18.66
N CYS A 284 6.85 7.64 -19.61
CA CYS A 284 7.25 6.33 -20.11
C CYS A 284 8.63 6.38 -20.80
N GLU A 285 8.86 7.37 -21.65
CA GLU A 285 10.15 7.60 -22.31
C GLU A 285 11.27 7.97 -21.33
N ALA A 286 10.93 8.63 -20.20
CA ALA A 286 11.88 8.91 -19.14
C ALA A 286 12.26 7.66 -18.30
N GLY A 287 11.53 6.56 -18.44
CA GLY A 287 11.82 5.28 -17.75
C GLY A 287 10.91 4.95 -16.58
N ALA A 288 9.77 5.60 -16.42
CA ALA A 288 8.79 5.23 -15.37
C ALA A 288 8.30 3.79 -15.56
N ASP A 289 8.14 3.05 -14.45
CA ASP A 289 7.66 1.67 -14.43
C ASP A 289 6.13 1.58 -14.27
N ALA A 290 5.50 2.66 -13.81
CA ALA A 290 4.06 2.90 -13.84
C ALA A 290 3.77 4.40 -13.88
N VAL A 291 2.60 4.79 -14.40
CA VAL A 291 2.14 6.18 -14.38
C VAL A 291 0.86 6.32 -13.55
N LYS A 292 0.77 7.40 -12.76
CA LYS A 292 -0.35 7.67 -11.87
C LYS A 292 -1.19 8.82 -12.40
N VAL A 293 -2.48 8.56 -12.65
CA VAL A 293 -3.41 9.42 -13.39
C VAL A 293 -4.47 10.02 -12.47
N GLY A 294 -4.56 11.35 -12.45
CA GLY A 294 -5.57 12.08 -11.71
C GLY A 294 -5.15 13.49 -11.35
N ILE A 295 -5.68 14.49 -12.04
CA ILE A 295 -5.52 15.91 -11.75
C ILE A 295 -6.85 16.47 -11.24
N GLY A 296 -6.94 16.67 -9.91
CA GLY A 296 -8.08 17.27 -9.24
C GLY A 296 -9.32 16.40 -9.02
N PRO A 297 -9.34 15.04 -9.16
CA PRO A 297 -10.54 14.24 -8.92
C PRO A 297 -10.78 13.89 -7.44
N GLY A 298 -9.80 14.08 -6.57
CA GLY A 298 -9.89 13.70 -5.16
C GLY A 298 -10.98 14.48 -4.41
N SER A 299 -11.68 13.82 -3.50
CA SER A 299 -12.81 14.42 -2.72
C SER A 299 -12.41 15.60 -1.85
N ILE A 300 -11.13 15.75 -1.54
CA ILE A 300 -10.57 16.80 -0.68
C ILE A 300 -9.69 17.78 -1.48
N CYS A 301 -9.64 17.61 -2.81
CA CYS A 301 -8.84 18.43 -3.72
C CYS A 301 -9.66 19.60 -4.26
N THR A 302 -9.08 20.79 -4.27
CA THR A 302 -9.68 22.00 -4.84
C THR A 302 -8.92 22.54 -6.07
N THR A 303 -7.94 21.81 -6.59
CA THR A 303 -7.12 22.21 -7.74
C THR A 303 -7.96 22.71 -8.91
N ARG A 304 -9.02 21.98 -9.29
CA ARG A 304 -9.88 22.37 -10.41
C ARG A 304 -10.64 23.68 -10.19
N ILE A 305 -10.94 24.00 -8.93
CA ILE A 305 -11.65 25.25 -8.59
C ILE A 305 -10.67 26.39 -8.43
N VAL A 306 -9.53 26.16 -7.77
CA VAL A 306 -8.53 27.19 -7.47
C VAL A 306 -7.73 27.57 -8.71
N SER A 307 -7.28 26.58 -9.48
CA SER A 307 -6.42 26.80 -10.65
C SER A 307 -7.19 26.76 -11.99
N GLY A 308 -8.41 26.22 -12.02
CA GLY A 308 -9.16 25.97 -13.25
C GLY A 308 -8.62 24.81 -14.09
N VAL A 309 -7.62 24.05 -13.59
CA VAL A 309 -6.93 22.98 -14.32
C VAL A 309 -7.41 21.61 -13.86
N GLY A 310 -7.67 20.71 -14.81
CA GLY A 310 -8.02 19.33 -14.56
C GLY A 310 -8.63 18.63 -15.76
N VAL A 311 -8.73 17.30 -15.68
CA VAL A 311 -9.41 16.47 -16.69
C VAL A 311 -10.34 15.50 -15.96
N PRO A 312 -11.61 15.33 -16.39
CA PRO A 312 -12.51 14.30 -15.86
C PRO A 312 -11.90 12.90 -15.92
N GLN A 313 -12.09 12.11 -14.86
CA GLN A 313 -11.20 10.98 -14.54
C GLN A 313 -11.27 9.82 -15.54
N ILE A 314 -12.47 9.46 -16.04
CA ILE A 314 -12.62 8.40 -17.07
C ILE A 314 -11.80 8.77 -18.31
N SER A 315 -11.98 9.99 -18.83
CA SER A 315 -11.26 10.45 -20.00
C SER A 315 -9.75 10.56 -19.79
N ALA A 316 -9.32 10.94 -18.58
CA ALA A 316 -7.90 11.00 -18.25
C ALA A 316 -7.26 9.60 -18.23
N ILE A 317 -7.96 8.61 -17.63
CA ILE A 317 -7.48 7.23 -17.58
C ILE A 317 -7.40 6.65 -18.99
N ASP A 318 -8.45 6.79 -19.80
CA ASP A 318 -8.53 6.28 -21.16
C ASP A 318 -7.36 6.77 -22.01
N GLU A 319 -7.14 8.10 -22.08
CA GLU A 319 -6.03 8.67 -22.83
C GLU A 319 -4.66 8.17 -22.37
N CYS A 320 -4.44 8.19 -21.07
CA CYS A 320 -3.16 7.77 -20.51
C CYS A 320 -2.92 6.28 -20.70
N ALA A 321 -3.97 5.44 -20.56
CA ALA A 321 -3.87 3.99 -20.70
C ALA A 321 -3.57 3.59 -22.14
N MET A 322 -4.26 4.20 -23.12
CA MET A 322 -3.98 3.95 -24.53
C MET A 322 -2.53 4.29 -24.90
N GLU A 323 -1.97 5.38 -24.37
CA GLU A 323 -0.59 5.76 -24.65
C GLU A 323 0.42 4.88 -23.88
N ALA A 324 0.24 4.69 -22.58
CA ALA A 324 1.16 3.91 -21.72
C ALA A 324 1.25 2.44 -22.16
N LYS A 325 0.18 1.87 -22.71
CA LYS A 325 0.13 0.51 -23.26
C LYS A 325 1.18 0.28 -24.34
N LYS A 326 1.52 1.29 -25.16
CA LYS A 326 2.54 1.20 -26.21
C LYS A 326 3.94 0.94 -25.63
N TYR A 327 4.16 1.29 -24.36
CA TYR A 327 5.42 1.13 -23.62
C TYR A 327 5.38 -0.04 -22.64
N GLY A 328 4.27 -0.77 -22.55
CA GLY A 328 4.05 -1.82 -21.55
C GLY A 328 4.03 -1.29 -20.12
N VAL A 329 3.69 -0.01 -19.92
CA VAL A 329 3.67 0.67 -18.62
C VAL A 329 2.24 0.64 -18.05
N PRO A 330 2.03 0.05 -16.83
CA PRO A 330 0.73 0.05 -16.18
C PRO A 330 0.28 1.45 -15.74
N VAL A 331 -1.05 1.64 -15.69
CA VAL A 331 -1.69 2.89 -15.26
C VAL A 331 -2.36 2.70 -13.90
N ILE A 332 -2.15 3.64 -12.99
CA ILE A 332 -2.80 3.72 -11.69
C ILE A 332 -3.83 4.85 -11.73
N ALA A 333 -5.11 4.54 -11.53
CA ALA A 333 -6.16 5.54 -11.39
C ALA A 333 -6.17 6.12 -9.98
N ASP A 334 -5.87 7.41 -9.81
CA ASP A 334 -5.74 8.08 -8.52
C ASP A 334 -6.81 9.15 -8.33
N GLY A 335 -7.71 8.92 -7.37
CA GLY A 335 -8.75 9.85 -6.97
C GLY A 335 -10.09 9.69 -7.70
N GLY A 336 -11.13 10.28 -7.13
CA GLY A 336 -12.50 10.27 -7.65
C GLY A 336 -13.32 9.04 -7.29
N ILE A 337 -12.76 8.06 -6.62
CA ILE A 337 -13.42 6.81 -6.23
C ILE A 337 -14.30 7.04 -5.01
N LYS A 338 -15.60 6.85 -5.17
CA LYS A 338 -16.62 6.96 -4.11
C LYS A 338 -17.23 5.58 -3.77
N TYR A 339 -17.35 4.71 -4.75
CA TYR A 339 -18.00 3.40 -4.65
C TYR A 339 -17.16 2.31 -5.33
N SER A 340 -17.46 1.06 -5.04
CA SER A 340 -16.84 -0.10 -5.72
C SER A 340 -17.08 -0.11 -7.24
N GLY A 341 -18.23 0.42 -7.69
CA GLY A 341 -18.53 0.60 -9.12
C GLY A 341 -17.53 1.51 -9.84
N ASP A 342 -16.99 2.53 -9.15
CA ASP A 342 -15.99 3.43 -9.75
C ASP A 342 -14.64 2.71 -9.94
N ILE A 343 -14.29 1.80 -9.02
CA ILE A 343 -13.13 0.90 -9.18
C ILE A 343 -13.29 0.06 -10.44
N ALA A 344 -14.46 -0.54 -10.63
CA ALA A 344 -14.76 -1.35 -11.81
C ALA A 344 -14.65 -0.52 -13.09
N LYS A 345 -15.23 0.69 -13.13
CA LYS A 345 -15.14 1.60 -14.27
C LYS A 345 -13.69 2.02 -14.57
N ALA A 346 -12.91 2.34 -13.53
CA ALA A 346 -11.49 2.70 -13.69
C ALA A 346 -10.66 1.56 -14.29
N LEU A 347 -10.86 0.33 -13.82
CA LEU A 347 -10.16 -0.85 -14.35
C LEU A 347 -10.62 -1.17 -15.77
N ALA A 348 -11.93 -1.12 -16.02
CA ALA A 348 -12.51 -1.42 -17.34
C ALA A 348 -12.04 -0.46 -18.43
N VAL A 349 -11.82 0.83 -18.12
CA VAL A 349 -11.35 1.84 -19.08
C VAL A 349 -9.84 1.79 -19.34
N GLY A 350 -9.09 0.93 -18.61
CA GLY A 350 -7.67 0.70 -18.90
C GLY A 350 -6.70 0.89 -17.72
N ALA A 351 -7.17 1.28 -16.53
CA ALA A 351 -6.29 1.29 -15.36
C ALA A 351 -5.93 -0.16 -14.95
N SER A 352 -4.69 -0.38 -14.52
CA SER A 352 -4.25 -1.65 -13.97
C SER A 352 -4.57 -1.76 -12.48
N SER A 353 -4.57 -0.64 -11.76
CA SER A 353 -4.88 -0.56 -10.34
C SER A 353 -5.45 0.80 -9.96
N VAL A 354 -6.00 0.90 -8.75
CA VAL A 354 -6.70 2.09 -8.26
C VAL A 354 -6.12 2.53 -6.93
N MET A 355 -5.75 3.81 -6.81
CA MET A 355 -5.31 4.41 -5.56
C MET A 355 -6.49 5.03 -4.82
N ILE A 356 -6.63 4.70 -3.53
CA ILE A 356 -7.76 5.07 -2.70
C ILE A 356 -7.30 5.90 -1.49
N GLY A 357 -7.90 7.07 -1.29
CA GLY A 357 -7.69 7.94 -0.14
C GLY A 357 -8.89 7.94 0.82
N SER A 358 -9.97 8.65 0.45
CA SER A 358 -11.11 8.94 1.33
C SER A 358 -11.79 7.70 1.92
N LEU A 359 -11.96 6.63 1.13
CA LEU A 359 -12.61 5.40 1.59
C LEU A 359 -11.77 4.66 2.66
N LEU A 360 -10.46 4.88 2.71
CA LEU A 360 -9.56 4.28 3.69
C LEU A 360 -9.24 5.23 4.86
N ALA A 361 -9.43 6.55 4.71
CA ALA A 361 -9.08 7.54 5.73
C ALA A 361 -9.86 7.34 7.05
N GLY A 362 -11.08 6.80 6.99
CA GLY A 362 -11.94 6.51 8.16
C GLY A 362 -11.63 5.20 8.87
N THR A 363 -10.58 4.46 8.49
CA THR A 363 -10.30 3.13 9.02
C THR A 363 -9.41 3.14 10.28
N ASP A 364 -9.41 2.02 11.02
CA ASP A 364 -8.59 1.81 12.22
C ASP A 364 -7.10 2.02 11.99
N GLU A 365 -6.62 1.61 10.82
CA GLU A 365 -5.20 1.58 10.49
C GLU A 365 -4.69 2.89 9.91
N SER A 366 -5.57 3.78 9.45
CA SER A 366 -5.18 5.11 8.97
C SER A 366 -4.67 6.00 10.12
N PRO A 367 -3.69 6.89 9.88
CA PRO A 367 -3.08 7.71 10.94
C PRO A 367 -3.93 8.91 11.38
N GLY A 368 -5.00 9.27 10.66
CA GLY A 368 -5.88 10.36 11.03
C GLY A 368 -6.44 10.22 12.44
N GLU A 369 -6.54 11.34 13.16
CA GLU A 369 -7.06 11.37 14.53
C GLU A 369 -8.54 10.93 14.59
N LEU A 370 -8.86 10.06 15.55
CA LEU A 370 -10.22 9.60 15.84
C LEU A 370 -10.85 10.55 16.89
N PHE A 371 -12.02 11.09 16.59
CA PHE A 371 -12.75 11.95 17.52
C PHE A 371 -14.25 11.79 17.39
N THR A 372 -14.98 12.20 18.43
CA THR A 372 -16.46 12.18 18.45
C THR A 372 -17.01 13.56 18.11
N TYR A 373 -17.96 13.62 17.19
CA TYR A 373 -18.69 14.83 16.83
C TYR A 373 -20.18 14.50 16.69
N GLN A 374 -21.04 15.25 17.38
CA GLN A 374 -22.49 15.04 17.40
C GLN A 374 -22.89 13.56 17.66
N GLY A 375 -22.21 12.92 18.63
CA GLY A 375 -22.49 11.54 19.02
C GLY A 375 -22.00 10.46 18.05
N ARG A 376 -21.32 10.80 16.95
CA ARG A 376 -20.77 9.88 15.97
C ARG A 376 -19.24 9.96 15.94
N GLN A 377 -18.58 8.86 15.59
CA GLN A 377 -17.12 8.81 15.45
C GLN A 377 -16.69 9.19 14.04
N TYR A 378 -15.65 10.02 13.99
CA TYR A 378 -15.04 10.51 12.76
C TYR A 378 -13.53 10.42 12.86
N LYS A 379 -12.86 10.37 11.69
CA LYS A 379 -11.41 10.55 11.59
C LYS A 379 -11.08 11.81 10.81
N SER A 380 -10.00 12.49 11.22
CA SER A 380 -9.49 13.63 10.46
C SER A 380 -8.98 13.16 9.09
N TYR A 381 -9.31 13.92 8.06
CA TYR A 381 -8.89 13.68 6.69
C TYR A 381 -8.55 15.00 6.02
N ARG A 382 -7.37 15.09 5.39
CA ARG A 382 -6.97 16.32 4.72
C ARG A 382 -6.26 16.05 3.40
N GLY A 383 -6.44 16.99 2.46
CA GLY A 383 -5.68 17.01 1.21
C GLY A 383 -4.23 17.39 1.43
N MET A 384 -3.31 16.83 0.63
CA MET A 384 -1.90 17.21 0.68
C MET A 384 -1.66 18.68 0.27
N GLY A 385 -2.63 19.31 -0.44
CA GLY A 385 -2.65 20.73 -0.76
C GLY A 385 -3.40 21.59 0.25
N SER A 386 -3.84 21.06 1.40
CA SER A 386 -4.42 21.85 2.48
C SER A 386 -3.34 22.68 3.19
N LEU A 387 -3.75 23.77 3.80
CA LEU A 387 -2.82 24.68 4.47
C LEU A 387 -1.99 23.94 5.55
N GLY A 388 -2.63 23.15 6.41
CA GLY A 388 -1.93 22.42 7.46
C GLY A 388 -1.02 21.30 6.94
N ALA A 389 -1.32 20.68 5.78
CA ALA A 389 -0.40 19.72 5.15
C ALA A 389 0.80 20.44 4.52
N MET A 390 0.57 21.58 3.84
CA MET A 390 1.62 22.37 3.21
C MET A 390 2.60 22.95 4.24
N GLN A 391 2.11 23.40 5.39
CA GLN A 391 2.95 23.87 6.49
C GLN A 391 3.84 22.77 7.11
N LYS A 392 3.42 21.50 7.01
CA LYS A 392 4.20 20.35 7.49
C LYS A 392 5.19 19.79 6.46
N GLY A 393 5.20 20.30 5.21
CA GLY A 393 6.19 19.94 4.20
C GLY A 393 5.65 19.56 2.83
N SER A 394 4.34 19.44 2.61
CA SER A 394 3.79 19.05 1.30
C SER A 394 3.69 20.20 0.28
N SER A 395 4.18 21.40 0.60
CA SER A 395 4.21 22.55 -0.30
C SER A 395 5.04 22.31 -1.58
N ASP A 396 6.04 21.44 -1.52
CA ASP A 396 6.86 21.03 -2.68
C ASP A 396 6.03 20.31 -3.75
N ARG A 397 4.99 19.55 -3.36
CA ARG A 397 4.05 18.89 -4.28
C ARG A 397 3.35 19.89 -5.21
N TYR A 398 3.13 21.12 -4.73
CA TYR A 398 2.40 22.21 -5.39
C TYR A 398 3.32 23.33 -5.88
N PHE A 399 4.62 23.07 -6.00
CA PHE A 399 5.63 24.03 -6.45
C PHE A 399 5.71 25.30 -5.59
N GLN A 400 5.33 25.23 -4.32
CA GLN A 400 5.32 26.34 -3.36
C GLN A 400 6.38 26.17 -2.26
N GLN A 401 7.41 25.37 -2.49
CA GLN A 401 8.51 25.19 -1.56
C GLN A 401 9.24 26.53 -1.31
N GLY A 402 9.50 26.87 -0.05
CA GLY A 402 10.13 28.13 0.33
C GLY A 402 9.22 29.36 0.33
N THR A 403 7.94 29.19 -0.02
CA THR A 403 6.94 30.26 0.12
C THR A 403 6.60 30.48 1.59
N ALA A 404 6.54 31.75 2.01
CA ALA A 404 6.12 32.12 3.38
C ALA A 404 4.72 31.58 3.69
N GLN A 405 4.49 31.14 4.93
CA GLN A 405 3.26 30.42 5.33
C GLN A 405 1.97 31.23 5.07
N ASP A 406 2.03 32.53 5.22
CA ASP A 406 0.92 33.48 4.98
C ASP A 406 0.63 33.73 3.50
N LYS A 407 1.53 33.28 2.61
CA LYS A 407 1.44 33.43 1.14
C LYS A 407 1.13 32.12 0.42
N LEU A 408 0.99 31.01 1.14
CA LEU A 408 0.62 29.73 0.55
C LEU A 408 -0.77 29.79 -0.06
N VAL A 409 -0.93 29.24 -1.26
CA VAL A 409 -2.21 29.09 -1.96
C VAL A 409 -2.64 27.63 -1.88
N PRO A 410 -3.60 27.26 -0.99
CA PRO A 410 -3.99 25.87 -0.84
C PRO A 410 -4.83 25.37 -2.03
N GLU A 411 -4.56 24.14 -2.45
CA GLU A 411 -5.34 23.41 -3.46
C GLU A 411 -6.02 22.16 -2.86
N GLY A 412 -6.34 22.21 -1.58
CA GLY A 412 -7.02 21.18 -0.83
C GLY A 412 -7.57 21.69 0.49
N ILE A 413 -8.50 20.95 1.06
CA ILE A 413 -9.14 21.28 2.33
C ILE A 413 -8.79 20.29 3.43
N GLU A 414 -9.08 20.67 4.66
CA GLU A 414 -9.09 19.81 5.84
C GLU A 414 -10.54 19.50 6.21
N GLY A 415 -10.82 18.26 6.52
CA GLY A 415 -12.16 17.80 6.82
C GLY A 415 -12.14 16.55 7.70
N ARG A 416 -13.27 15.88 7.75
CA ARG A 416 -13.45 14.63 8.47
C ARG A 416 -14.20 13.62 7.62
N VAL A 417 -13.96 12.35 7.88
CA VAL A 417 -14.72 11.24 7.30
C VAL A 417 -15.30 10.37 8.42
N PRO A 418 -16.46 9.75 8.21
CA PRO A 418 -17.02 8.82 9.19
C PRO A 418 -16.02 7.68 9.48
N TYR A 419 -15.92 7.29 10.75
CA TYR A 419 -15.20 6.08 11.13
C TYR A 419 -15.92 4.85 10.58
N VAL A 420 -15.16 3.90 10.00
CA VAL A 420 -15.71 2.75 9.25
C VAL A 420 -15.13 1.39 9.68
N GLY A 421 -14.37 1.35 10.77
CA GLY A 421 -13.73 0.11 11.24
C GLY A 421 -12.48 -0.26 10.44
N SER A 422 -12.18 -1.54 10.28
CA SER A 422 -10.92 -2.01 9.71
C SER A 422 -10.83 -1.85 8.18
N ILE A 423 -9.61 -1.65 7.67
CA ILE A 423 -9.31 -1.71 6.23
C ILE A 423 -9.80 -3.04 5.63
N LYS A 424 -9.64 -4.16 6.34
CA LYS A 424 -10.08 -5.48 5.89
C LYS A 424 -11.57 -5.51 5.52
N SER A 425 -12.43 -4.92 6.36
CA SER A 425 -13.87 -4.86 6.12
C SER A 425 -14.21 -3.98 4.92
N VAL A 426 -13.58 -2.81 4.81
CA VAL A 426 -13.79 -1.87 3.69
C VAL A 426 -13.36 -2.51 2.37
N VAL A 427 -12.15 -3.05 2.32
CA VAL A 427 -11.59 -3.70 1.11
C VAL A 427 -12.44 -4.89 0.69
N HIS A 428 -12.96 -5.69 1.64
CA HIS A 428 -13.86 -6.80 1.32
C HIS A 428 -15.10 -6.34 0.54
N GLN A 429 -15.74 -5.25 0.96
CA GLN A 429 -16.91 -4.69 0.26
C GLN A 429 -16.53 -4.14 -1.12
N LEU A 430 -15.40 -3.43 -1.22
CA LEU A 430 -14.94 -2.88 -2.49
C LEU A 430 -14.62 -3.98 -3.52
N LEU A 431 -13.92 -5.03 -3.11
CA LEU A 431 -13.61 -6.17 -3.98
C LEU A 431 -14.86 -7.00 -4.32
N GLY A 432 -15.82 -7.09 -3.39
CA GLY A 432 -17.12 -7.72 -3.64
C GLY A 432 -17.85 -7.05 -4.80
N GLY A 433 -17.94 -5.71 -4.78
CA GLY A 433 -18.57 -4.94 -5.86
C GLY A 433 -17.80 -5.04 -7.19
N LEU A 434 -16.46 -5.01 -7.17
CA LEU A 434 -15.64 -5.25 -8.37
C LEU A 434 -15.93 -6.64 -8.98
N ARG A 435 -15.92 -7.70 -8.16
CA ARG A 435 -16.20 -9.08 -8.64
C ARG A 435 -17.60 -9.21 -9.20
N SER A 436 -18.61 -8.53 -8.61
CA SER A 436 -19.95 -8.48 -9.13
C SER A 436 -19.99 -7.82 -10.50
N SER A 437 -19.31 -6.67 -10.68
CA SER A 437 -19.23 -5.98 -11.95
C SER A 437 -18.59 -6.84 -13.05
N MET A 438 -17.47 -7.50 -12.74
CA MET A 438 -16.83 -8.43 -13.68
C MET A 438 -17.73 -9.62 -14.03
N GLY A 439 -18.50 -10.12 -13.05
CA GLY A 439 -19.52 -11.15 -13.29
C GLY A 439 -20.63 -10.68 -14.24
N TYR A 440 -21.14 -9.46 -14.10
CA TYR A 440 -22.14 -8.89 -15.02
C TYR A 440 -21.62 -8.68 -16.44
N VAL A 441 -20.33 -8.38 -16.60
CA VAL A 441 -19.68 -8.22 -17.92
C VAL A 441 -19.25 -9.57 -18.51
N GLY A 442 -19.19 -10.62 -17.69
CA GLY A 442 -18.74 -11.95 -18.08
C GLY A 442 -17.20 -12.07 -18.18
N ALA A 443 -16.46 -11.25 -17.43
CA ALA A 443 -15.01 -11.21 -17.47
C ALA A 443 -14.38 -12.10 -16.40
N LYS A 444 -13.44 -12.95 -16.79
CA LYS A 444 -12.74 -13.90 -15.89
C LYS A 444 -11.57 -13.27 -15.12
N ASP A 445 -10.94 -12.25 -15.68
CA ASP A 445 -9.82 -11.51 -15.12
C ASP A 445 -9.84 -10.04 -15.58
N ILE A 446 -8.91 -9.21 -15.10
CA ILE A 446 -8.88 -7.77 -15.40
C ILE A 446 -8.58 -7.50 -16.88
N GLU A 447 -7.75 -8.30 -17.52
CA GLU A 447 -7.43 -8.13 -18.94
C GLU A 447 -8.65 -8.44 -19.82
N ASP A 448 -9.37 -9.52 -19.54
CA ASP A 448 -10.63 -9.86 -20.18
C ASP A 448 -11.73 -8.82 -19.89
N PHE A 449 -11.71 -8.22 -18.68
CA PHE A 449 -12.63 -7.13 -18.32
C PHE A 449 -12.41 -5.88 -19.17
N GLN A 450 -11.15 -5.47 -19.37
CA GLN A 450 -10.81 -4.37 -20.27
C GLN A 450 -11.18 -4.63 -21.73
N ALA A 451 -11.05 -5.89 -22.16
CA ALA A 451 -11.36 -6.26 -23.54
C ALA A 451 -12.87 -6.34 -23.83
N ARG A 452 -13.70 -6.70 -22.83
CA ARG A 452 -15.15 -6.91 -22.97
C ARG A 452 -15.99 -5.70 -22.60
N ALA A 453 -15.45 -4.81 -21.75
CA ALA A 453 -16.22 -3.72 -21.17
C ALA A 453 -16.75 -2.76 -22.24
N GLU A 454 -18.06 -2.55 -22.24
CA GLU A 454 -18.75 -1.52 -23.00
C GLU A 454 -19.33 -0.49 -22.05
N PHE A 455 -19.19 0.79 -22.39
CA PHE A 455 -19.73 1.88 -21.60
C PHE A 455 -20.93 2.51 -22.28
N VAL A 456 -21.91 2.91 -21.48
CA VAL A 456 -22.99 3.80 -21.89
C VAL A 456 -22.86 5.12 -21.15
N GLU A 457 -22.99 6.23 -21.86
CA GLU A 457 -23.08 7.55 -21.25
C GLU A 457 -24.49 7.75 -20.72
N ILE A 458 -24.61 8.30 -19.50
CA ILE A 458 -25.89 8.57 -18.84
C ILE A 458 -26.10 10.06 -18.62
N THR A 459 -27.35 10.47 -18.50
CA THR A 459 -27.73 11.83 -18.13
C THR A 459 -27.73 11.98 -16.61
N SER A 460 -27.86 13.22 -16.12
CA SER A 460 -28.08 13.48 -14.68
C SER A 460 -29.37 12.82 -14.14
N ALA A 461 -30.37 12.59 -14.99
CA ALA A 461 -31.56 11.83 -14.61
C ALA A 461 -31.23 10.33 -14.42
N GLY A 462 -30.42 9.74 -15.33
CA GLY A 462 -29.94 8.37 -15.18
C GLY A 462 -29.02 8.19 -13.97
N LEU A 463 -28.22 9.20 -13.62
CA LEU A 463 -27.43 9.18 -12.39
C LEU A 463 -28.35 9.15 -11.15
N LYS A 464 -29.39 10.00 -11.11
CA LYS A 464 -30.36 10.02 -10.03
C LYS A 464 -31.10 8.68 -9.90
N GLU A 465 -31.48 8.04 -11.02
CA GLU A 465 -32.09 6.73 -11.06
C GLU A 465 -31.14 5.63 -10.52
N SER A 466 -29.84 5.79 -10.69
CA SER A 466 -28.84 4.84 -10.21
C SER A 466 -28.67 4.83 -8.69
N HIS A 467 -29.08 5.89 -8.03
CA HIS A 467 -29.08 5.98 -6.57
C HIS A 467 -30.46 5.56 -5.99
N VAL A 468 -30.45 5.16 -4.71
CA VAL A 468 -31.70 4.89 -3.98
C VAL A 468 -32.60 6.12 -4.04
N HIS A 469 -33.82 5.97 -4.52
CA HIS A 469 -34.82 7.04 -4.65
C HIS A 469 -36.21 6.54 -4.23
N ASP A 470 -37.10 7.45 -3.87
CA ASP A 470 -38.49 7.23 -3.48
C ASP A 470 -38.70 6.27 -2.28
N VAL A 471 -37.65 6.03 -1.47
CA VAL A 471 -37.72 5.25 -0.24
C VAL A 471 -36.84 5.87 0.85
N THR A 472 -37.18 5.62 2.10
CA THR A 472 -36.34 5.99 3.26
C THR A 472 -35.52 4.77 3.67
N ILE A 473 -34.19 4.94 3.76
CA ILE A 473 -33.29 3.87 4.21
C ILE A 473 -33.49 3.66 5.71
N THR A 474 -33.91 2.46 6.11
CA THR A 474 -34.06 2.07 7.51
C THR A 474 -32.86 1.30 8.06
N HIS A 475 -32.11 0.64 7.18
CA HIS A 475 -30.87 -0.06 7.52
C HIS A 475 -29.81 0.28 6.48
N GLU A 476 -28.70 0.85 6.92
CA GLU A 476 -27.57 1.19 6.02
C GLU A 476 -26.88 -0.06 5.50
N ALA A 477 -26.63 -0.11 4.18
CA ALA A 477 -25.81 -1.15 3.60
C ALA A 477 -24.32 -0.80 3.80
N PRO A 478 -23.44 -1.77 4.08
CA PRO A 478 -22.04 -1.50 4.40
C PRO A 478 -21.25 -0.90 3.21
N ASN A 479 -21.77 -1.04 1.99
CA ASN A 479 -21.15 -0.61 0.73
C ASN A 479 -21.90 0.54 0.04
N TYR A 480 -22.97 1.08 0.64
CA TYR A 480 -23.70 2.21 0.12
C TYR A 480 -23.95 3.25 1.21
N LYS A 481 -23.50 4.48 0.96
CA LYS A 481 -23.70 5.63 1.85
C LYS A 481 -24.45 6.72 1.09
N VAL A 482 -25.51 7.25 1.67
CA VAL A 482 -26.14 8.47 1.16
C VAL A 482 -25.22 9.63 1.50
N ASN A 483 -24.81 10.39 0.50
CA ASN A 483 -24.15 11.68 0.75
C ASN A 483 -25.14 12.59 1.49
N GLN A 484 -24.91 12.84 2.77
CA GLN A 484 -25.62 13.84 3.56
C GLN A 484 -24.99 15.20 3.34
#